data_1ea4d04b00a76ed36ce4a8b2b6306118
#
_entry.id   1ea4d04b00a76ed36ce4a8b2b6306118
#
_cell.length_a   1.000
_cell.length_b   1.000
_cell.length_c   1.000
_cell.angle_alpha   90.00
_cell.angle_beta   90.00
_cell.angle_gamma   90.00
#
_symmetry.space_group_name_H-M   'P 1'
#
loop_
_entity.id
_entity.type
_entity.pdbx_description
1 polymer ?
#
loop_
_entity_poly.entity_id
_entity_poly.type
_entity_poly.pdbx_seq_one_letter_code
_entity_poly.pdbx_strand_id
1 'polypeptide(L)'
;MSDMSQVETKPWVIITVFKEQVNPSDIERIAPQIQSLTDDWQSAGKIMWSGPFNDDVTGMAIFEATKKEADDFFKKYDQICSGILEYSMYEWDAMPILSVLSNN
;
A
#
# COMPACT_ATOMS: atom_id res chain seq x y z
N MET A 1 23.19 15.62 -14.49
CA MET A 1 21.85 15.33 -14.98
C MET A 1 21.14 14.42 -14.00
N SER A 2 19.92 14.75 -13.67
CA SER A 2 19.16 13.92 -12.73
C SER A 2 18.80 12.59 -13.36
N ASP A 3 18.81 11.56 -12.53
CA ASP A 3 18.37 10.23 -12.93
C ASP A 3 16.85 10.24 -13.07
N MET A 4 16.36 10.04 -14.28
CA MET A 4 14.90 10.07 -14.56
C MET A 4 14.16 9.00 -13.79
N SER A 5 14.79 7.86 -13.47
CA SER A 5 14.14 6.79 -12.75
C SER A 5 13.78 7.18 -11.31
N GLN A 6 14.47 8.18 -10.73
CA GLN A 6 14.21 8.61 -9.36
C GLN A 6 12.97 9.50 -9.26
N VAL A 7 12.54 10.11 -10.38
CA VAL A 7 11.35 10.96 -10.41
C VAL A 7 10.20 10.30 -11.15
N GLU A 8 10.44 9.15 -11.73
CA GLU A 8 9.39 8.41 -12.43
C GLU A 8 8.47 7.74 -11.41
N THR A 9 7.19 8.01 -11.52
CA THR A 9 6.21 7.37 -10.67
C THR A 9 5.69 6.09 -11.30
N LYS A 10 5.35 5.14 -10.45
CA LYS A 10 4.80 3.85 -10.87
C LYS A 10 3.69 3.47 -9.92
N PRO A 11 2.75 2.62 -10.37
CA PRO A 11 1.77 2.05 -9.47
C PRO A 11 2.42 1.06 -8.50
N TRP A 12 2.01 1.14 -7.25
CA TRP A 12 2.41 0.21 -6.20
C TRP A 12 1.16 -0.31 -5.52
N VAL A 13 1.24 -1.52 -5.02
CA VAL A 13 0.14 -2.10 -4.26
C VAL A 13 0.66 -2.60 -2.92
N ILE A 14 -0.07 -2.29 -1.85
CA ILE A 14 0.17 -2.87 -0.54
C ILE A 14 -1.05 -3.69 -0.15
N ILE A 15 -0.80 -4.92 0.29
CA ILE A 15 -1.84 -5.82 0.73
C ILE A 15 -1.61 -6.11 2.20
N THR A 16 -2.64 -5.94 3.01
CA THR A 16 -2.58 -6.13 4.45
C THR A 16 -3.59 -7.17 4.86
N VAL A 17 -3.18 -8.09 5.73
CA VAL A 17 -4.05 -9.15 6.25
C VAL A 17 -4.05 -9.08 7.77
N PHE A 18 -5.24 -9.08 8.37
CA PHE A 18 -5.38 -9.21 9.82
C PHE A 18 -5.13 -10.66 10.20
N LYS A 19 -4.20 -10.86 11.14
CA LYS A 19 -3.92 -12.20 11.67
C LYS A 19 -5.10 -12.66 12.53
N GLU A 20 -5.35 -13.97 12.54
CA GLU A 20 -6.47 -14.52 13.30
C GLU A 20 -6.41 -14.20 14.80
N GLN A 21 -5.20 -14.07 15.33
CA GLN A 21 -4.99 -13.86 16.77
C GLN A 21 -4.65 -12.41 17.09
N VAL A 22 -5.03 -11.47 16.22
CA VAL A 22 -4.74 -10.07 16.50
C VAL A 22 -5.57 -9.59 17.70
N ASN A 23 -4.90 -8.85 18.58
CA ASN A 23 -5.57 -8.27 19.75
C ASN A 23 -6.33 -7.01 19.33
N PRO A 24 -7.64 -6.90 19.62
CA PRO A 24 -8.40 -5.70 19.26
C PRO A 24 -7.79 -4.40 19.80
N SER A 25 -7.16 -4.42 20.97
CA SER A 25 -6.52 -3.22 21.51
C SER A 25 -5.32 -2.77 20.69
N ASP A 26 -4.61 -3.70 20.05
CA ASP A 26 -3.52 -3.35 19.13
C ASP A 26 -4.06 -2.67 17.88
N ILE A 27 -5.18 -3.16 17.35
CA ILE A 27 -5.83 -2.55 16.19
C ILE A 27 -6.29 -1.13 16.53
N GLU A 28 -6.90 -0.94 17.69
CA GLU A 28 -7.33 0.40 18.14
C GLU A 28 -6.16 1.36 18.27
N ARG A 29 -5.00 0.86 18.69
CA ARG A 29 -3.80 1.68 18.85
C ARG A 29 -3.20 2.08 17.50
N ILE A 30 -3.16 1.17 16.52
CA ILE A 30 -2.51 1.46 15.24
C ILE A 30 -3.43 2.11 14.23
N ALA A 31 -4.74 1.95 14.35
CA ALA A 31 -5.69 2.48 13.36
C ALA A 31 -5.54 3.98 13.12
N PRO A 32 -5.45 4.84 14.17
CA PRO A 32 -5.26 6.27 13.92
C PRO A 32 -3.93 6.59 13.24
N GLN A 33 -2.89 5.81 13.50
CA GLN A 33 -1.58 6.03 12.89
C GLN A 33 -1.61 5.68 11.41
N ILE A 34 -2.27 4.56 11.06
CA ILE A 34 -2.45 4.17 9.66
C ILE A 34 -3.32 5.21 8.94
N GLN A 35 -4.38 5.65 9.59
CA GLN A 35 -5.27 6.68 9.03
C GLN A 35 -4.49 7.95 8.71
N SER A 36 -3.66 8.41 9.63
CA SER A 36 -2.86 9.61 9.45
C SER A 36 -1.89 9.45 8.27
N LEU A 37 -1.23 8.31 8.18
CA LEU A 37 -0.29 8.04 7.10
C LEU A 37 -0.99 8.01 5.74
N THR A 38 -2.14 7.34 5.66
CA THR A 38 -2.88 7.26 4.40
C THR A 38 -3.53 8.58 4.03
N ASP A 39 -3.99 9.36 5.01
CA ASP A 39 -4.55 10.68 4.77
C ASP A 39 -3.50 11.63 4.19
N ASP A 40 -2.28 11.58 4.69
CA ASP A 40 -1.18 12.40 4.15
C ASP A 40 -0.93 12.05 2.68
N TRP A 41 -0.94 10.79 2.34
CA TRP A 41 -0.72 10.35 0.97
C TRP A 41 -1.90 10.63 0.06
N GLN A 42 -3.11 10.52 0.58
CA GLN A 42 -4.31 10.88 -0.16
C GLN A 42 -4.36 12.38 -0.45
N SER A 43 -4.02 13.20 0.54
CA SER A 43 -3.95 14.65 0.37
C SER A 43 -2.88 15.07 -0.65
N ALA A 44 -1.81 14.29 -0.76
CA ALA A 44 -0.77 14.52 -1.76
C ALA A 44 -1.15 13.97 -3.15
N GLY A 45 -2.33 13.37 -3.29
CA GLY A 45 -2.79 12.82 -4.56
C GLY A 45 -2.13 11.51 -4.98
N LYS A 46 -1.52 10.81 -4.04
CA LYS A 46 -0.76 9.59 -4.34
C LYS A 46 -1.60 8.33 -4.24
N ILE A 47 -2.61 8.29 -3.38
CA ILE A 47 -3.49 7.11 -3.24
C ILE A 47 -4.53 7.13 -4.35
N MET A 48 -4.56 6.06 -5.14
CA MET A 48 -5.52 5.91 -6.24
C MET A 48 -6.79 5.18 -5.77
N TRP A 49 -6.61 4.07 -5.09
CA TRP A 49 -7.70 3.23 -4.59
C TRP A 49 -7.27 2.57 -3.29
N SER A 50 -8.21 2.40 -2.38
CA SER A 50 -7.97 1.64 -1.16
C SER A 50 -9.29 1.12 -0.63
N GLY A 51 -9.25 -0.02 0.04
CA GLY A 51 -10.44 -0.58 0.65
C GLY A 51 -10.24 -2.02 1.10
N PRO A 52 -11.21 -2.52 1.87
CA PRO A 52 -11.20 -3.91 2.33
C PRO A 52 -11.72 -4.85 1.25
N PHE A 53 -11.28 -6.11 1.32
CA PHE A 53 -11.89 -7.17 0.55
C PHE A 53 -13.10 -7.72 1.34
N ASN A 54 -13.92 -8.52 0.67
CA ASN A 54 -15.12 -9.06 1.29
C ASN A 54 -14.86 -10.28 2.18
N ASP A 55 -13.61 -10.58 2.47
CA ASP A 55 -13.23 -11.64 3.42
C ASP A 55 -13.13 -11.12 4.86
N ASP A 56 -13.34 -9.82 5.07
CA ASP A 56 -13.27 -9.12 6.35
C ASP A 56 -11.89 -9.13 7.03
N VAL A 57 -10.86 -9.62 6.36
CA VAL A 57 -9.51 -9.67 6.93
C VAL A 57 -8.44 -9.05 6.04
N THR A 58 -8.72 -8.87 4.76
CA THR A 58 -7.74 -8.36 3.80
C THR A 58 -8.10 -6.96 3.35
N GLY A 59 -7.12 -6.09 3.30
CA GLY A 59 -7.25 -4.76 2.72
C GLY A 59 -6.18 -4.54 1.67
N MET A 60 -6.45 -3.65 0.73
CA MET A 60 -5.51 -3.31 -0.33
C MET A 60 -5.52 -1.82 -0.59
N ALA A 61 -4.35 -1.26 -0.85
CA ALA A 61 -4.24 0.12 -1.31
C ALA A 61 -3.35 0.15 -2.55
N ILE A 62 -3.77 0.92 -3.54
CA ILE A 62 -3.00 1.16 -4.75
C ILE A 62 -2.61 2.63 -4.75
N PHE A 63 -1.34 2.91 -4.94
CA PHE A 63 -0.86 4.28 -4.94
C PHE A 63 0.19 4.47 -6.03
N GLU A 64 0.42 5.72 -6.40
CA GLU A 64 1.39 6.08 -7.41
C GLU A 64 2.52 6.86 -6.75
N ALA A 65 3.75 6.38 -6.90
CA ALA A 65 4.89 6.95 -6.22
C ALA A 65 6.19 6.58 -6.92
N THR A 66 7.24 7.35 -6.64
CA THR A 66 8.59 6.93 -7.00
C THR A 66 9.00 5.77 -6.11
N LYS A 67 10.05 5.06 -6.52
CA LYS A 67 10.57 3.95 -5.72
C LYS A 67 10.96 4.42 -4.32
N LYS A 68 11.61 5.57 -4.22
CA LYS A 68 12.03 6.12 -2.93
C LYS A 68 10.83 6.44 -2.05
N GLU A 69 9.80 7.05 -2.62
CA GLU A 69 8.59 7.35 -1.87
C GLU A 69 7.88 6.09 -1.39
N ALA A 70 7.82 5.07 -2.26
CA ALA A 70 7.21 3.80 -1.89
C ALA A 70 7.97 3.11 -0.76
N ASP A 71 9.30 3.12 -0.84
CA ASP A 71 10.15 2.55 0.21
C ASP A 71 9.96 3.29 1.54
N ASP A 72 9.88 4.61 1.50
CA ASP A 72 9.64 5.43 2.70
C ASP A 72 8.26 5.15 3.31
N PHE A 73 7.24 5.02 2.48
CA PHE A 73 5.90 4.66 2.92
C PHE A 73 5.89 3.30 3.60
N PHE A 74 6.53 2.32 2.97
CA PHE A 74 6.58 0.97 3.52
C PHE A 74 7.31 0.92 4.86
N LYS A 75 8.38 1.69 5.00
CA LYS A 75 9.10 1.79 6.28
C LYS A 75 8.20 2.32 7.39
N LYS A 76 7.44 3.38 7.10
CA LYS A 76 6.51 3.94 8.09
C LYS A 76 5.40 2.97 8.42
N TYR A 77 4.87 2.30 7.41
CA TYR A 77 3.84 1.28 7.59
C TYR A 77 4.35 0.14 8.45
N ASP A 78 5.58 -0.31 8.17
CA ASP A 78 6.23 -1.38 8.93
C ASP A 78 6.42 -0.99 10.40
N GLN A 79 6.84 0.24 10.66
CA GLN A 79 7.00 0.73 12.04
C GLN A 79 5.70 0.71 12.82
N ILE A 80 4.58 0.99 12.15
CA ILE A 80 3.26 1.00 12.79
C ILE A 80 2.75 -0.42 13.00
N CYS A 81 2.89 -1.29 12.01
CA CYS A 81 2.16 -2.55 11.92
C CYS A 81 2.98 -3.79 12.27
N SER A 82 4.30 -3.66 12.45
CA SER A 82 5.17 -4.82 12.68
C SER A 82 4.69 -5.62 13.89
N GLY A 83 4.55 -6.94 13.70
CA GLY A 83 4.09 -7.84 14.75
C GLY A 83 2.58 -7.84 14.98
N ILE A 84 1.83 -6.97 14.30
CA ILE A 84 0.39 -6.84 14.50
C ILE A 84 -0.37 -7.30 13.25
N LEU A 85 0.04 -6.82 12.08
CA LEU A 85 -0.58 -7.19 10.80
C LEU A 85 0.43 -7.87 9.89
N GLU A 86 -0.06 -8.66 8.96
CA GLU A 86 0.75 -9.15 7.84
C GLU A 86 0.53 -8.22 6.66
N TYR A 87 1.61 -7.84 5.99
CA TYR A 87 1.51 -6.90 4.87
C TYR A 87 2.63 -7.16 3.90
N SER A 88 2.37 -6.84 2.63
CA SER A 88 3.34 -6.94 1.55
C SER A 88 3.12 -5.82 0.58
N MET A 89 4.20 -5.30 0.01
CA MET A 89 4.13 -4.24 -0.99
C MET A 89 4.79 -4.72 -2.28
N TYR A 90 4.16 -4.38 -3.40
CA TYR A 90 4.63 -4.78 -4.71
C TYR A 90 4.63 -3.59 -5.65
N GLU A 91 5.63 -3.52 -6.51
CA GLU A 91 5.55 -2.69 -7.71
C GLU A 91 4.59 -3.39 -8.66
N TRP A 92 3.64 -2.63 -9.21
CA TRP A 92 2.57 -3.22 -10.01
C TRP A 92 2.61 -2.66 -11.41
N ASP A 93 2.75 -3.56 -12.37
CA ASP A 93 2.70 -3.20 -13.79
C ASP A 93 1.25 -3.32 -14.26
N ALA A 94 0.44 -2.33 -13.88
CA ALA A 94 -0.98 -2.32 -14.13
C ALA A 94 -1.28 -2.17 -15.63
N MET A 95 -2.11 -3.06 -16.15
CA MET A 95 -2.54 -2.98 -17.55
C MET A 95 -3.92 -3.62 -17.70
N PRO A 96 -4.68 -3.25 -18.74
CA PRO A 96 -5.95 -3.93 -18.99
C PRO A 96 -5.75 -5.40 -19.29
N ILE A 97 -6.64 -6.24 -18.78
CA ILE A 97 -6.49 -7.70 -18.91
C ILE A 97 -6.45 -8.14 -20.38
N LEU A 98 -7.19 -7.45 -21.24
CA LEU A 98 -7.18 -7.76 -22.66
C LEU A 98 -5.81 -7.54 -23.29
N SER A 99 -5.06 -6.55 -22.79
CA SER A 99 -3.70 -6.32 -23.27
C SER A 99 -2.78 -7.47 -22.90
N VAL A 100 -2.97 -8.05 -21.70
CA VAL A 100 -2.21 -9.23 -21.29
C VAL A 100 -2.51 -10.42 -22.20
N LEU A 101 -3.79 -10.63 -22.49
CA LEU A 101 -4.20 -11.76 -23.33
C LEU A 101 -3.80 -11.60 -24.79
N SER A 102 -3.79 -10.36 -25.30
CA SER A 102 -3.49 -10.12 -26.70
C SER A 102 -2.00 -10.14 -27.02
N ASN A 103 -1.13 -10.19 -26.02
CA ASN A 103 0.31 -10.24 -26.21
C ASN A 103 0.83 -11.66 -26.42
N ASN A 104 -0.01 -12.61 -26.61
CA ASN A 104 0.39 -14.00 -26.84
C ASN A 104 0.55 -14.34 -28.32
#